data_86d45527039ca26c7fb117e13e77b247
#
_entry.id   86d45527039ca26c7fb117e13e77b247
#
_cell.length_a   1.000
_cell.length_b   1.000
_cell.length_c   1.000
_cell.angle_alpha   90.00
_cell.angle_beta   90.00
_cell.angle_gamma   90.00
#
_symmetry.space_group_name_H-M   'P 1'
#
loop_
_entity.id
_entity.type
_entity.pdbx_description
1 polymer ?
#
loop_
_entity_poly.entity_id
_entity_poly.type
_entity_poly.pdbx_seq_one_letter_code
_entity_poly.pdbx_strand_id
1 'polypeptide(L)'
;MRTRSARILAVVSALALFSAPSFTQENEGPKELPNFHQVNESLFRGGQPKPGGFELLSRLGIKTVVNLRDDDDREAQEELDVKQAGLQYFNIPLRRLGRPKHKQIEQVLSIINNPKNQPVFVHCAHGSDRTGVVIAVYRISQNGWTGEQAKTEAKRYGLKPWQLRKKDYITDYYRDRNQTLLAHPK
;
A
#
# COMPACT_ATOMS: atom_id res chain seq x y z
N MET A 1 26.12 -48.51 68.10
CA MET A 1 25.31 -47.43 67.50
C MET A 1 26.01 -46.99 66.20
N ARG A 2 25.43 -47.27 65.03
CA ARG A 2 26.03 -46.97 63.72
C ARG A 2 25.26 -45.80 63.13
N THR A 3 25.94 -44.64 63.01
CA THR A 3 25.41 -43.47 62.33
C THR A 3 25.61 -43.60 60.83
N ARG A 4 24.51 -43.60 60.07
CA ARG A 4 24.52 -43.58 58.60
C ARG A 4 24.54 -42.11 58.13
N SER A 5 25.63 -41.69 57.51
CA SER A 5 25.73 -40.41 56.80
C SER A 5 25.04 -40.52 55.46
N ALA A 6 23.99 -39.71 55.27
CA ALA A 6 23.32 -39.56 53.94
C ALA A 6 24.12 -38.56 53.11
N ARG A 7 24.59 -39.01 51.96
CA ARG A 7 25.19 -38.13 50.91
C ARG A 7 24.10 -37.57 50.04
N ILE A 8 23.89 -36.25 50.08
CA ILE A 8 22.99 -35.56 49.18
C ILE A 8 23.75 -35.31 47.86
N LEU A 9 23.25 -35.88 46.78
CA LEU A 9 23.75 -35.66 45.44
C LEU A 9 23.02 -34.41 44.86
N ALA A 10 23.74 -33.30 44.69
CA ALA A 10 23.21 -32.11 44.02
C ALA A 10 23.30 -32.34 42.50
N VAL A 11 22.15 -32.43 41.85
CA VAL A 11 22.07 -32.46 40.39
C VAL A 11 22.01 -31.00 39.92
N VAL A 12 23.09 -30.52 39.30
CA VAL A 12 23.15 -29.21 38.66
C VAL A 12 22.64 -29.39 37.24
N SER A 13 21.39 -28.98 36.98
CA SER A 13 20.82 -28.92 35.63
C SER A 13 21.33 -27.63 34.92
N ALA A 14 22.23 -27.80 33.97
CA ALA A 14 22.66 -26.72 33.09
C ALA A 14 21.56 -26.43 32.05
N LEU A 15 20.86 -25.32 32.20
CA LEU A 15 19.92 -24.80 31.21
C LEU A 15 20.74 -24.15 30.07
N ALA A 16 20.91 -24.84 28.96
CA ALA A 16 21.50 -24.29 27.77
C ALA A 16 20.47 -23.35 27.09
N LEU A 17 20.67 -22.04 27.18
CA LEU A 17 19.93 -21.03 26.45
C LEU A 17 20.33 -21.11 24.96
N PHE A 18 19.55 -21.84 24.17
CA PHE A 18 19.65 -21.76 22.72
C PHE A 18 19.07 -20.40 22.26
N SER A 19 19.93 -19.41 22.06
CA SER A 19 19.59 -18.21 21.32
C SER A 19 19.42 -18.57 19.85
N ALA A 20 18.16 -18.74 19.40
CA ALA A 20 17.85 -18.86 17.99
C ALA A 20 18.20 -17.51 17.30
N PRO A 21 18.95 -17.53 16.18
CA PRO A 21 19.17 -16.30 15.42
C PRO A 21 17.82 -15.83 14.86
N SER A 22 17.37 -14.66 15.31
CA SER A 22 16.24 -13.96 14.71
C SER A 22 16.68 -13.47 13.34
N PHE A 23 16.45 -14.27 12.31
CA PHE A 23 16.49 -13.79 10.92
C PHE A 23 15.29 -12.84 10.75
N THR A 24 15.51 -11.54 10.91
CA THR A 24 14.65 -10.53 10.32
C THR A 24 14.82 -10.64 8.80
N GLN A 25 14.03 -11.51 8.19
CA GLN A 25 13.81 -11.49 6.75
C GLN A 25 13.14 -10.14 6.46
N GLU A 26 13.89 -9.17 5.97
CA GLU A 26 13.31 -8.03 5.25
C GLU A 26 12.53 -8.65 4.10
N ASN A 27 11.22 -8.65 4.23
CA ASN A 27 10.30 -9.20 3.25
C ASN A 27 10.27 -8.21 2.07
N GLU A 28 11.33 -8.26 1.24
CA GLU A 28 11.25 -7.63 -0.08
C GLU A 28 10.07 -8.29 -0.79
N GLY A 29 9.06 -7.48 -1.12
CA GLY A 29 7.88 -7.96 -1.84
C GLY A 29 8.27 -8.68 -3.15
N PRO A 30 7.32 -9.34 -3.81
CA PRO A 30 7.60 -10.09 -5.04
C PRO A 30 8.34 -9.24 -6.07
N LYS A 31 9.36 -9.80 -6.72
CA LYS A 31 10.20 -9.11 -7.74
C LYS A 31 9.37 -8.60 -8.92
N GLU A 32 8.25 -9.25 -9.22
CA GLU A 32 7.29 -8.91 -10.26
C GLU A 32 6.43 -7.70 -9.88
N LEU A 33 6.32 -7.36 -8.59
CA LEU A 33 5.47 -6.31 -8.06
C LEU A 33 6.30 -5.26 -7.30
N PRO A 34 6.99 -4.35 -7.98
CA PRO A 34 7.81 -3.34 -7.33
C PRO A 34 7.00 -2.46 -6.37
N ASN A 35 7.55 -2.15 -5.20
CA ASN A 35 6.92 -1.30 -4.18
C ASN A 35 5.49 -1.77 -3.81
N PHE A 36 5.29 -3.10 -3.80
CA PHE A 36 4.01 -3.72 -3.46
C PHE A 36 3.78 -3.71 -1.96
N HIS A 37 2.64 -3.14 -1.54
CA HIS A 37 2.25 -3.10 -0.14
C HIS A 37 0.73 -3.22 0.00
N GLN A 38 0.32 -3.86 1.07
CA GLN A 38 -1.07 -3.89 1.48
C GLN A 38 -1.41 -2.62 2.27
N VAL A 39 -2.47 -1.92 1.87
CA VAL A 39 -3.02 -0.76 2.57
C VAL A 39 -4.04 -1.22 3.62
N ASN A 40 -4.92 -2.14 3.21
CA ASN A 40 -5.84 -2.91 4.06
C ASN A 40 -6.28 -4.18 3.29
N GLU A 41 -7.25 -4.93 3.81
CA GLU A 41 -7.73 -6.19 3.21
C GLU A 41 -8.29 -6.03 1.79
N SER A 42 -8.80 -4.86 1.43
CA SER A 42 -9.44 -4.59 0.14
C SER A 42 -8.65 -3.68 -0.80
N LEU A 43 -7.50 -3.14 -0.35
CA LEU A 43 -6.71 -2.18 -1.11
C LEU A 43 -5.21 -2.48 -1.02
N PHE A 44 -4.58 -2.56 -2.18
CA PHE A 44 -3.16 -2.75 -2.37
C PHE A 44 -2.58 -1.63 -3.24
N ARG A 45 -1.29 -1.38 -3.09
CA ARG A 45 -0.56 -0.36 -3.82
C ARG A 45 0.75 -0.87 -4.39
N GLY A 46 1.24 -0.27 -5.47
CA GLY A 46 2.55 -0.66 -6.01
C GLY A 46 3.04 0.23 -7.13
N GLY A 47 4.18 -0.17 -7.70
CA GLY A 47 4.71 0.30 -8.97
C GLY A 47 4.15 -0.53 -10.13
N GLN A 48 4.61 -0.22 -11.34
CA GLN A 48 4.28 -0.95 -12.55
C GLN A 48 4.63 -2.43 -12.38
N PRO A 49 3.68 -3.37 -12.49
CA PRO A 49 3.98 -4.79 -12.53
C PRO A 49 4.94 -5.13 -13.69
N LYS A 50 5.89 -6.01 -13.40
CA LYS A 50 6.80 -6.60 -14.38
C LYS A 50 6.13 -7.83 -15.04
N PRO A 51 6.75 -8.44 -16.06
CA PRO A 51 6.23 -9.67 -16.65
C PRO A 51 5.88 -10.73 -15.59
N GLY A 52 4.69 -11.32 -15.67
CA GLY A 52 4.13 -12.24 -14.68
C GLY A 52 3.48 -11.58 -13.46
N GLY A 53 3.53 -10.25 -13.35
CA GLY A 53 3.00 -9.52 -12.19
C GLY A 53 1.48 -9.49 -12.14
N PHE A 54 0.79 -9.40 -13.27
CA PHE A 54 -0.68 -9.41 -13.29
C PHE A 54 -1.26 -10.78 -12.94
N GLU A 55 -0.62 -11.85 -13.42
CA GLU A 55 -0.96 -13.22 -13.03
C GLU A 55 -0.71 -13.45 -11.53
N LEU A 56 0.35 -12.85 -10.98
CA LEU A 56 0.61 -12.92 -9.55
C LEU A 56 -0.45 -12.15 -8.76
N LEU A 57 -0.85 -10.94 -9.20
CA LEU A 57 -1.96 -10.21 -8.57
C LEU A 57 -3.25 -11.02 -8.57
N SER A 58 -3.58 -11.69 -9.67
CA SER A 58 -4.74 -12.58 -9.77
C SER A 58 -4.66 -13.73 -8.75
N ARG A 59 -3.49 -14.39 -8.64
CA ARG A 59 -3.26 -15.44 -7.62
C ARG A 59 -3.33 -14.94 -6.18
N LEU A 60 -3.00 -13.67 -5.94
CA LEU A 60 -3.16 -13.01 -4.64
C LEU A 60 -4.61 -12.60 -4.33
N GLY A 61 -5.54 -12.91 -5.24
CA GLY A 61 -6.96 -12.62 -5.06
C GLY A 61 -7.38 -11.19 -5.41
N ILE A 62 -6.48 -10.39 -6.00
CA ILE A 62 -6.85 -9.07 -6.54
C ILE A 62 -7.89 -9.26 -7.65
N LYS A 63 -8.87 -8.37 -7.72
CA LYS A 63 -9.91 -8.39 -8.76
C LYS A 63 -9.75 -7.24 -9.77
N THR A 64 -9.20 -6.13 -9.32
CA THR A 64 -9.18 -4.89 -10.11
C THR A 64 -7.82 -4.23 -10.05
N VAL A 65 -7.34 -3.76 -11.19
CA VAL A 65 -6.14 -2.94 -11.35
C VAL A 65 -6.56 -1.53 -11.74
N VAL A 66 -6.02 -0.53 -11.02
CA VAL A 66 -6.16 0.89 -11.36
C VAL A 66 -4.78 1.44 -11.73
N ASN A 67 -4.60 1.74 -13.01
CA ASN A 67 -3.40 2.36 -13.55
C ASN A 67 -3.54 3.90 -13.49
N LEU A 68 -2.55 4.55 -12.86
CA LEU A 68 -2.47 6.02 -12.77
C LEU A 68 -1.44 6.62 -13.75
N ARG A 69 -0.93 5.82 -14.69
CA ARG A 69 0.04 6.28 -15.68
C ARG A 69 -0.66 7.04 -16.81
N ASP A 70 0.17 7.73 -17.58
CA ASP A 70 -0.30 8.44 -18.75
C ASP A 70 -0.86 7.45 -19.78
N ASP A 71 -1.86 7.88 -20.53
CA ASP A 71 -2.48 7.14 -21.63
C ASP A 71 -1.49 7.14 -22.82
N ASP A 72 -0.87 5.98 -23.07
CA ASP A 72 0.11 5.76 -24.14
C ASP A 72 0.02 4.29 -24.64
N ASP A 73 0.79 3.94 -25.70
CA ASP A 73 0.77 2.58 -26.28
C ASP A 73 1.06 1.46 -25.26
N ARG A 74 1.84 1.77 -24.21
CA ARG A 74 2.14 0.82 -23.14
C ARG A 74 0.94 0.62 -22.22
N GLU A 75 0.06 1.61 -22.10
CA GLU A 75 -1.19 1.51 -21.38
C GLU A 75 -2.15 0.53 -22.08
N ALA A 76 -2.31 0.66 -23.40
CA ALA A 76 -3.15 -0.23 -24.20
C ALA A 76 -2.69 -1.70 -24.10
N GLN A 77 -1.37 -1.95 -24.11
CA GLN A 77 -0.83 -3.30 -23.89
C GLN A 77 -1.12 -3.79 -22.47
N GLU A 78 -0.99 -2.94 -21.48
CA GLU A 78 -1.28 -3.29 -20.09
C GLU A 78 -2.74 -3.69 -19.88
N GLU A 79 -3.68 -3.00 -20.52
CA GLU A 79 -5.10 -3.37 -20.46
C GLU A 79 -5.33 -4.80 -20.96
N LEU A 80 -4.66 -5.20 -22.04
CA LEU A 80 -4.72 -6.56 -22.59
C LEU A 80 -4.15 -7.57 -21.58
N ASP A 81 -2.98 -7.30 -21.04
CA ASP A 81 -2.30 -8.20 -20.08
C ASP A 81 -3.14 -8.39 -18.80
N VAL A 82 -3.72 -7.30 -18.27
CA VAL A 82 -4.60 -7.33 -17.09
C VAL A 82 -5.85 -8.17 -17.36
N LYS A 83 -6.49 -7.98 -18.51
CA LYS A 83 -7.68 -8.76 -18.92
C LYS A 83 -7.35 -10.23 -19.13
N GLN A 84 -6.18 -10.56 -19.72
CA GLN A 84 -5.71 -11.94 -19.88
C GLN A 84 -5.49 -12.62 -18.52
N ALA A 85 -5.04 -11.87 -17.51
CA ALA A 85 -4.93 -12.38 -16.14
C ALA A 85 -6.27 -12.52 -15.40
N GLY A 86 -7.39 -12.21 -16.06
CA GLY A 86 -8.75 -12.30 -15.50
C GLY A 86 -9.12 -11.16 -14.56
N LEU A 87 -8.43 -10.03 -14.63
CA LEU A 87 -8.62 -8.87 -13.77
C LEU A 87 -9.42 -7.77 -14.50
N GLN A 88 -10.15 -6.95 -13.71
CA GLN A 88 -10.73 -5.71 -14.23
C GLN A 88 -9.67 -4.63 -14.35
N TYR A 89 -9.80 -3.75 -15.33
CA TYR A 89 -8.85 -2.68 -15.59
C TYR A 89 -9.52 -1.31 -15.65
N PHE A 90 -8.88 -0.33 -15.01
CA PHE A 90 -9.25 1.09 -15.11
C PHE A 90 -7.99 1.92 -15.29
N ASN A 91 -7.94 2.75 -16.32
CA ASN A 91 -6.91 3.77 -16.48
C ASN A 91 -7.46 5.15 -16.09
N ILE A 92 -6.87 5.77 -15.05
CA ILE A 92 -7.19 7.12 -14.60
C ILE A 92 -5.87 7.92 -14.57
N PRO A 93 -5.44 8.48 -15.70
CA PRO A 93 -4.12 9.06 -15.83
C PRO A 93 -3.95 10.31 -14.96
N LEU A 94 -3.01 10.27 -14.04
CA LEU A 94 -2.59 11.40 -13.23
C LEU A 94 -1.26 11.95 -13.76
N ARG A 95 -1.15 13.27 -13.91
CA ARG A 95 0.10 13.90 -14.36
C ARG A 95 1.29 13.49 -13.47
N ARG A 96 2.40 13.13 -14.12
CA ARG A 96 3.67 12.79 -13.45
C ARG A 96 4.15 13.95 -12.57
N LEU A 97 4.06 15.17 -13.07
CA LEU A 97 4.35 16.39 -12.33
C LEU A 97 3.08 17.21 -12.14
N GLY A 98 3.06 18.03 -11.09
CA GLY A 98 1.95 18.94 -10.82
C GLY A 98 0.89 18.36 -9.87
N ARG A 99 -0.19 19.12 -9.76
CA ARG A 99 -1.34 18.84 -8.90
C ARG A 99 -2.31 17.91 -9.63
N PRO A 100 -2.83 16.84 -9.01
CA PRO A 100 -3.90 16.05 -9.61
C PRO A 100 -5.20 16.85 -9.68
N LYS A 101 -6.06 16.56 -10.63
CA LYS A 101 -7.40 17.14 -10.69
C LYS A 101 -8.29 16.42 -9.66
N HIS A 102 -9.11 17.19 -8.96
CA HIS A 102 -10.01 16.63 -7.93
C HIS A 102 -10.91 15.54 -8.51
N LYS A 103 -11.52 15.76 -9.67
CA LYS A 103 -12.36 14.78 -10.36
C LYS A 103 -11.66 13.44 -10.62
N GLN A 104 -10.36 13.44 -10.94
CA GLN A 104 -9.60 12.21 -11.16
C GLN A 104 -9.41 11.42 -9.85
N ILE A 105 -9.12 12.12 -8.76
CA ILE A 105 -9.01 11.51 -7.43
C ILE A 105 -10.36 10.91 -7.01
N GLU A 106 -11.46 11.63 -7.17
CA GLU A 106 -12.81 11.12 -6.87
C GLU A 106 -13.16 9.88 -7.71
N GLN A 107 -12.79 9.84 -8.98
CA GLN A 107 -12.96 8.65 -9.82
C GLN A 107 -12.21 7.45 -9.27
N VAL A 108 -10.93 7.62 -8.89
CA VAL A 108 -10.14 6.54 -8.29
C VAL A 108 -10.77 6.08 -6.98
N LEU A 109 -11.16 7.01 -6.10
CA LEU A 109 -11.81 6.67 -4.82
C LEU A 109 -13.12 5.93 -5.04
N SER A 110 -13.92 6.29 -6.02
CA SER A 110 -15.17 5.59 -6.33
C SER A 110 -14.94 4.14 -6.76
N ILE A 111 -13.87 3.87 -7.51
CA ILE A 111 -13.46 2.51 -7.90
C ILE A 111 -12.99 1.72 -6.67
N ILE A 112 -12.10 2.31 -5.86
CA ILE A 112 -11.54 1.66 -4.66
C ILE A 112 -12.65 1.31 -3.65
N ASN A 113 -13.60 2.21 -3.44
CA ASN A 113 -14.64 2.07 -2.44
C ASN A 113 -15.83 1.21 -2.90
N ASN A 114 -15.86 0.81 -4.17
CA ASN A 114 -16.91 -0.07 -4.67
C ASN A 114 -16.63 -1.53 -4.29
N PRO A 115 -17.45 -2.19 -3.46
CA PRO A 115 -17.23 -3.57 -3.03
C PRO A 115 -17.14 -4.57 -4.19
N LYS A 116 -17.77 -4.29 -5.34
CA LYS A 116 -17.73 -5.15 -6.53
C LYS A 116 -16.33 -5.21 -7.16
N ASN A 117 -15.52 -4.17 -6.98
CA ASN A 117 -14.17 -4.08 -7.53
C ASN A 117 -13.11 -4.67 -6.59
N GLN A 118 -13.42 -4.88 -5.32
CA GLN A 118 -12.44 -5.25 -4.29
C GLN A 118 -12.07 -6.74 -4.34
N PRO A 119 -10.82 -7.10 -4.02
CA PRO A 119 -9.67 -6.22 -3.69
C PRO A 119 -9.09 -5.47 -4.90
N VAL A 120 -8.64 -4.22 -4.69
CA VAL A 120 -8.13 -3.33 -5.73
C VAL A 120 -6.61 -3.14 -5.58
N PHE A 121 -5.87 -3.22 -6.68
CA PHE A 121 -4.47 -2.82 -6.75
C PHE A 121 -4.34 -1.48 -7.50
N VAL A 122 -3.79 -0.47 -6.84
CA VAL A 122 -3.57 0.87 -7.43
C VAL A 122 -2.08 1.07 -7.67
N HIS A 123 -1.70 1.41 -8.89
CA HIS A 123 -0.29 1.62 -9.22
C HIS A 123 -0.04 2.82 -10.15
N CYS A 124 1.23 3.18 -10.24
CA CYS A 124 1.79 4.06 -11.25
C CYS A 124 3.15 3.51 -11.68
N ALA A 125 4.03 4.27 -12.30
CA ALA A 125 5.34 3.76 -12.73
C ALA A 125 6.20 3.22 -11.57
N HIS A 126 6.28 3.93 -10.44
CA HIS A 126 7.14 3.57 -9.30
C HIS A 126 6.36 3.25 -8.01
N GLY A 127 5.04 3.39 -8.00
CA GLY A 127 4.24 3.21 -6.78
C GLY A 127 4.43 4.31 -5.73
N SER A 128 5.14 5.38 -6.04
CA SER A 128 5.53 6.42 -5.09
C SER A 128 4.66 7.68 -5.18
N ASP A 129 4.86 8.51 -6.23
CA ASP A 129 4.29 9.88 -6.26
C ASP A 129 2.78 9.91 -6.53
N ARG A 130 2.32 9.35 -7.66
CA ARG A 130 0.89 9.35 -8.06
C ARG A 130 0.09 8.42 -7.15
N THR A 131 0.58 7.22 -6.95
CA THR A 131 0.00 6.25 -6.01
C THR A 131 -0.02 6.79 -4.59
N GLY A 132 1.07 7.42 -4.15
CA GLY A 132 1.18 8.02 -2.82
C GLY A 132 0.11 9.07 -2.54
N VAL A 133 -0.21 9.94 -3.50
CA VAL A 133 -1.28 10.94 -3.34
C VAL A 133 -2.65 10.27 -3.23
N VAL A 134 -2.95 9.28 -4.08
CA VAL A 134 -4.23 8.56 -4.04
C VAL A 134 -4.41 7.88 -2.68
N ILE A 135 -3.41 7.15 -2.22
CA ILE A 135 -3.48 6.46 -0.92
C ILE A 135 -3.57 7.46 0.24
N ALA A 136 -2.84 8.58 0.19
CA ALA A 136 -2.95 9.62 1.22
C ALA A 136 -4.38 10.19 1.32
N VAL A 137 -5.02 10.47 0.18
CA VAL A 137 -6.42 10.93 0.16
C VAL A 137 -7.37 9.84 0.65
N TYR A 138 -7.15 8.59 0.27
CA TYR A 138 -7.91 7.45 0.81
C TYR A 138 -7.81 7.38 2.34
N ARG A 139 -6.60 7.49 2.91
CA ARG A 139 -6.39 7.51 4.37
C ARG A 139 -7.15 8.64 5.06
N ILE A 140 -7.13 9.83 4.47
CA ILE A 140 -7.88 10.99 5.00
C ILE A 140 -9.39 10.72 4.91
N SER A 141 -9.87 10.27 3.76
CA SER A 141 -11.30 10.14 3.51
C SER A 141 -11.96 8.93 4.19
N GLN A 142 -11.27 7.80 4.28
CA GLN A 142 -11.84 6.56 4.79
C GLN A 142 -11.37 6.20 6.19
N ASN A 143 -10.12 6.55 6.56
CA ASN A 143 -9.55 6.19 7.85
C ASN A 143 -9.47 7.38 8.84
N GLY A 144 -9.89 8.58 8.44
CA GLY A 144 -9.89 9.77 9.31
C GLY A 144 -8.49 10.28 9.65
N TRP A 145 -7.48 9.95 8.86
CA TRP A 145 -6.11 10.41 9.09
C TRP A 145 -5.98 11.91 8.89
N THR A 146 -5.07 12.52 9.66
CA THR A 146 -4.66 13.90 9.40
C THR A 146 -3.84 14.00 8.11
N GLY A 147 -3.79 15.20 7.53
CA GLY A 147 -2.94 15.45 6.37
C GLY A 147 -1.46 15.15 6.60
N GLU A 148 -0.96 15.35 7.84
CA GLU A 148 0.44 15.03 8.19
C GLU A 148 0.69 13.52 8.27
N GLN A 149 -0.21 12.76 8.89
CA GLN A 149 -0.11 11.29 8.91
C GLN A 149 -0.09 10.72 7.49
N ALA A 150 -1.01 11.17 6.63
CA ALA A 150 -1.12 10.73 5.25
C ALA A 150 0.13 11.11 4.41
N LYS A 151 0.68 12.32 4.59
CA LYS A 151 1.93 12.74 3.94
C LYS A 151 3.13 11.94 4.43
N THR A 152 3.17 11.60 5.72
CA THR A 152 4.25 10.80 6.31
C THR A 152 4.26 9.39 5.72
N GLU A 153 3.08 8.75 5.61
CA GLU A 153 2.97 7.45 4.92
C GLU A 153 3.39 7.56 3.46
N ALA A 154 2.91 8.57 2.73
CA ALA A 154 3.28 8.75 1.33
C ALA A 154 4.81 8.94 1.14
N LYS A 155 5.48 9.68 2.02
CA LYS A 155 6.96 9.83 2.02
C LYS A 155 7.66 8.50 2.30
N ARG A 156 7.17 7.71 3.27
CA ARG A 156 7.71 6.39 3.58
C ARG A 156 7.73 5.47 2.35
N TYR A 157 6.71 5.56 1.51
CA TYR A 157 6.59 4.81 0.27
C TYR A 157 7.13 5.55 -0.97
N GLY A 158 7.98 6.56 -0.77
CA GLY A 158 8.81 7.17 -1.80
C GLY A 158 8.22 8.42 -2.47
N LEU A 159 7.20 9.08 -1.90
CA LEU A 159 6.78 10.40 -2.39
C LEU A 159 7.95 11.38 -2.33
N LYS A 160 8.38 11.84 -3.50
CA LYS A 160 9.61 12.62 -3.64
C LYS A 160 9.53 14.01 -3.00
N PRO A 161 10.66 14.52 -2.44
CA PRO A 161 10.71 15.85 -1.81
C PRO A 161 10.23 16.99 -2.70
N TRP A 162 10.56 16.95 -3.99
CA TRP A 162 10.23 17.99 -4.97
C TRP A 162 8.80 17.92 -5.52
N GLN A 163 8.01 16.91 -5.18
CA GLN A 163 6.60 16.82 -5.56
C GLN A 163 5.71 17.74 -4.69
N LEU A 164 6.07 19.02 -4.60
CA LEU A 164 5.41 20.00 -3.74
C LEU A 164 3.91 20.09 -4.04
N ARG A 165 3.53 20.21 -5.32
CA ARG A 165 2.14 20.32 -5.75
C ARG A 165 1.25 19.14 -5.31
N LYS A 166 1.83 17.95 -5.19
CA LYS A 166 1.13 16.78 -4.67
C LYS A 166 0.96 16.82 -3.16
N LYS A 167 1.98 17.29 -2.45
CA LYS A 167 1.93 17.48 -0.98
C LYS A 167 0.93 18.56 -0.61
N ASP A 168 0.91 19.68 -1.36
CA ASP A 168 -0.07 20.74 -1.19
C ASP A 168 -1.49 20.21 -1.41
N TYR A 169 -1.68 19.36 -2.43
CA TYR A 169 -2.98 18.73 -2.68
C TYR A 169 -3.47 17.90 -1.48
N ILE A 170 -2.59 17.09 -0.87
CA ILE A 170 -2.95 16.30 0.32
C ILE A 170 -3.35 17.21 1.50
N THR A 171 -2.61 18.29 1.71
CA THR A 171 -2.89 19.28 2.76
C THR A 171 -4.23 19.99 2.53
N ASP A 172 -4.46 20.45 1.31
CA ASP A 172 -5.70 21.14 0.93
C ASP A 172 -6.90 20.20 1.03
N TYR A 173 -6.78 18.96 0.55
CA TYR A 173 -7.85 17.96 0.65
C TYR A 173 -8.26 17.71 2.10
N TYR A 174 -7.30 17.59 3.01
CA TYR A 174 -7.57 17.44 4.43
C TYR A 174 -8.30 18.66 5.02
N ARG A 175 -7.82 19.87 4.70
CA ARG A 175 -8.44 21.11 5.16
C ARG A 175 -9.87 21.26 4.67
N ASP A 176 -10.09 21.07 3.37
CA ASP A 176 -11.39 21.27 2.72
C ASP A 176 -12.42 20.24 3.23
N ARG A 177 -11.99 18.99 3.44
CA ARG A 177 -12.82 17.95 4.05
C ARG A 177 -13.24 18.30 5.48
N ASN A 178 -12.31 18.80 6.30
CA ASN A 178 -12.64 19.18 7.68
C ASN A 178 -13.61 20.37 7.72
N GLN A 179 -13.44 21.34 6.84
CA GLN A 179 -14.39 22.46 6.72
C GLN A 179 -15.80 21.96 6.37
N THR A 180 -15.90 21.00 5.43
CA THR A 180 -17.18 20.40 5.06
C THR A 180 -17.84 19.65 6.22
N LEU A 181 -17.05 18.89 7.00
CA LEU A 181 -17.57 18.17 8.18
C LEU A 181 -18.02 19.11 9.29
N LEU A 182 -17.35 20.24 9.50
CA LEU A 182 -17.75 21.26 10.47
C LEU A 182 -19.01 22.04 10.03
N ALA A 183 -19.17 22.25 8.72
CA ALA A 183 -20.35 22.92 8.18
C ALA A 183 -21.61 22.02 8.19
N HIS A 184 -21.44 20.70 8.18
CA HIS A 184 -22.52 19.72 8.19
C HIS A 184 -22.25 18.62 9.22
N PRO A 185 -22.33 18.92 10.54
CA PRO A 185 -22.17 17.92 11.58
C PRO A 185 -23.29 16.88 11.44
N LYS A 186 -22.91 15.59 11.50
CA LYS A 186 -23.85 14.46 11.43
C LYS A 186 -24.66 14.33 12.72
#